data_a9fe9bafabe1f648fceab57a406460b3
#
_entry.id   a9fe9bafabe1f648fceab57a406460b3
#
_cell.length_a   1.000
_cell.length_b   1.000
_cell.length_c   1.000
_cell.angle_alpha   90.00
_cell.angle_beta   90.00
_cell.angle_gamma   90.00
#
_symmetry.space_group_name_H-M   'P 1'
#
loop_
_entity.id
_entity.type
_entity.pdbx_description
1 polymer ?
#
loop_
_entity_poly.entity_id
_entity_poly.type
_entity_poly.pdbx_seq_one_letter_code
_entity_poly.pdbx_strand_id
1 'polypeptide(L)'
;MMTKRRAFLDIIKEKGALVLDGGLGSELERYGCDLQHKLWSAKVLMDQPDIIKKIHISYLAAGADIIQSSGYQATVAGFKGLGFGTEEAIELVKLSVRLAVQARNEFVEAKASGALTLRGITLGEETPDGVRYFSEGALPKPLVAASVGPYGAFLADGSEYRGYPDVQTEYLEVFHIPRLALFCEENPDILSFETIPSYDEAIAIARAMSDPYTSRGIPGWIAFSCKDEHHVSSGETIIKCAEMIDKVRPITGIGINCTKPEYVESLVKDIRTVTDKPIAVYPNLGESYDSETKTWYGDPGSFVDYVDAWRKAGANIIGGCCRTTPEIIGDIAKKIHK
;
A
#
# COMPACT_ATOMS: atom_id res chain seq x y z
N MET A 1 -3.25 -21.97 -17.35
CA MET A 1 -3.12 -20.53 -17.14
C MET A 1 -2.41 -20.30 -15.80
N MET A 2 -1.38 -19.46 -15.75
CA MET A 2 -0.69 -19.10 -14.50
C MET A 2 -1.61 -18.22 -13.65
N THR A 3 -1.79 -18.53 -12.36
CA THR A 3 -2.61 -17.70 -11.46
C THR A 3 -1.85 -16.41 -11.10
N LYS A 4 -2.57 -15.31 -10.81
CA LYS A 4 -1.95 -14.04 -10.34
C LYS A 4 -1.02 -14.28 -9.14
N ARG A 5 -1.43 -15.16 -8.21
CA ARG A 5 -0.61 -15.54 -7.05
C ARG A 5 0.76 -16.11 -7.46
N ARG A 6 0.77 -17.04 -8.41
CA ARG A 6 2.03 -17.66 -8.87
C ARG A 6 2.89 -16.63 -9.59
N ALA A 7 2.28 -15.83 -10.46
CA ALA A 7 2.99 -14.77 -11.17
C ALA A 7 3.68 -13.78 -10.20
N PHE A 8 2.98 -13.35 -9.15
CA PHE A 8 3.53 -12.46 -8.13
C PHE A 8 4.71 -13.07 -7.39
N LEU A 9 4.58 -14.33 -6.93
CA LEU A 9 5.65 -15.02 -6.23
C LEU A 9 6.87 -15.31 -7.12
N ASP A 10 6.64 -15.62 -8.40
CA ASP A 10 7.71 -15.86 -9.37
C ASP A 10 8.50 -14.55 -9.64
N ILE A 11 7.82 -13.39 -9.75
CA ILE A 11 8.45 -12.07 -9.89
C ILE A 11 9.36 -11.77 -8.68
N ILE A 12 8.86 -11.95 -7.45
CA ILE A 12 9.65 -11.71 -6.23
C ILE A 12 10.87 -12.63 -6.19
N LYS A 13 10.69 -13.91 -6.55
CA LYS A 13 11.79 -14.87 -6.59
C LYS A 13 12.85 -14.49 -7.62
N GLU A 14 12.44 -13.99 -8.78
CA GLU A 14 13.36 -13.57 -9.85
C GLU A 14 14.12 -12.29 -9.49
N LYS A 15 13.41 -11.29 -8.96
CA LYS A 15 13.98 -9.97 -8.66
C LYS A 15 14.67 -9.89 -7.30
N GLY A 16 14.31 -10.77 -6.37
CA GLY A 16 14.78 -10.74 -4.98
C GLY A 16 14.12 -9.66 -4.13
N ALA A 17 13.97 -8.45 -4.65
CA ALA A 17 13.24 -7.36 -4.00
C ALA A 17 12.52 -6.49 -5.04
N LEU A 18 11.41 -5.86 -4.61
CA LEU A 18 10.59 -4.93 -5.39
C LEU A 18 10.44 -3.60 -4.66
N VAL A 19 10.32 -2.53 -5.42
CA VAL A 19 10.07 -1.18 -4.91
C VAL A 19 8.57 -0.92 -4.87
N LEU A 20 8.04 -0.63 -3.67
CA LEU A 20 6.67 -0.12 -3.48
C LEU A 20 6.68 1.39 -3.53
N ASP A 21 5.56 2.01 -3.88
CA ASP A 21 5.39 3.46 -3.86
C ASP A 21 5.42 4.06 -2.45
N GLY A 22 5.05 5.33 -2.34
CA GLY A 22 5.06 6.12 -1.12
C GLY A 22 3.69 6.66 -0.72
N GLY A 23 3.69 7.69 0.13
CA GLY A 23 2.51 8.25 0.74
C GLY A 23 1.61 9.03 -0.22
N LEU A 24 0.52 8.43 -0.72
CA LEU A 24 -0.47 9.12 -1.56
C LEU A 24 -1.01 10.38 -0.89
N GLY A 25 -1.39 10.30 0.39
CA GLY A 25 -1.92 11.45 1.13
C GLY A 25 -0.95 12.62 1.19
N SER A 26 0.32 12.35 1.49
CA SER A 26 1.36 13.39 1.55
C SER A 26 1.58 14.09 0.21
N GLU A 27 1.52 13.34 -0.89
CA GLU A 27 1.60 13.93 -2.23
C GLU A 27 0.33 14.73 -2.58
N LEU A 28 -0.85 14.28 -2.18
CA LEU A 28 -2.08 15.05 -2.36
C LEU A 28 -1.99 16.41 -1.64
N GLU A 29 -1.45 16.46 -0.41
CA GLU A 29 -1.17 17.72 0.31
C GLU A 29 -0.18 18.60 -0.45
N ARG A 30 0.90 18.04 -1.01
CA ARG A 30 1.88 18.78 -1.84
C ARG A 30 1.24 19.36 -3.11
N TYR A 31 0.21 18.70 -3.66
CA TYR A 31 -0.59 19.23 -4.77
C TYR A 31 -1.70 20.20 -4.33
N GLY A 32 -1.76 20.55 -3.04
CA GLY A 32 -2.71 21.52 -2.48
C GLY A 32 -4.11 20.97 -2.24
N CYS A 33 -4.29 19.65 -2.20
CA CYS A 33 -5.56 19.04 -1.86
C CYS A 33 -5.85 19.18 -0.35
N ASP A 34 -7.08 19.57 0.00
CA ASP A 34 -7.54 19.61 1.38
C ASP A 34 -7.91 18.21 1.87
N LEU A 35 -7.12 17.66 2.79
CA LEU A 35 -7.33 16.34 3.41
C LEU A 35 -7.96 16.43 4.82
N GLN A 36 -8.39 17.60 5.29
CA GLN A 36 -8.99 17.79 6.62
C GLN A 36 -10.40 17.15 6.76
N HIS A 37 -10.88 16.47 5.74
CA HIS A 37 -12.18 15.81 5.69
C HIS A 37 -12.16 14.41 6.33
N LYS A 38 -13.34 13.93 6.81
CA LYS A 38 -13.47 12.57 7.40
C LYS A 38 -13.04 11.43 6.45
N LEU A 39 -13.27 11.59 5.14
CA LEU A 39 -12.84 10.61 4.14
C LEU A 39 -11.42 10.86 3.62
N TRP A 40 -10.72 11.83 4.17
CA TRP A 40 -9.32 12.11 3.86
C TRP A 40 -9.03 12.03 2.34
N SER A 41 -8.11 11.16 1.87
CA SER A 41 -7.79 11.02 0.44
C SER A 41 -8.96 10.53 -0.43
N ALA A 42 -9.97 9.85 0.13
CA ALA A 42 -11.13 9.41 -0.63
C ALA A 42 -12.03 10.57 -1.11
N LYS A 43 -11.97 11.76 -0.47
CA LYS A 43 -12.63 12.97 -0.97
C LYS A 43 -12.05 13.42 -2.32
N VAL A 44 -10.75 13.27 -2.51
CA VAL A 44 -10.08 13.68 -3.75
C VAL A 44 -10.52 12.83 -4.95
N LEU A 45 -10.98 11.59 -4.72
CA LEU A 45 -11.59 10.76 -5.77
C LEU A 45 -12.79 11.45 -6.44
N MET A 46 -13.53 12.25 -5.69
CA MET A 46 -14.71 12.97 -6.18
C MET A 46 -14.31 14.26 -6.88
N ASP A 47 -13.44 15.03 -6.25
CA ASP A 47 -13.18 16.41 -6.63
C ASP A 47 -12.09 16.53 -7.71
N GLN A 48 -11.04 15.71 -7.62
CA GLN A 48 -9.81 15.85 -8.42
C GLN A 48 -9.16 14.50 -8.77
N PRO A 49 -9.86 13.55 -9.42
CA PRO A 49 -9.33 12.21 -9.69
C PRO A 49 -8.07 12.21 -10.57
N ASP A 50 -7.89 13.21 -11.42
CA ASP A 50 -6.71 13.35 -12.28
C ASP A 50 -5.41 13.62 -11.49
N ILE A 51 -5.49 14.26 -10.32
CA ILE A 51 -4.34 14.44 -9.43
C ILE A 51 -3.88 13.10 -8.87
N ILE A 52 -4.81 12.23 -8.46
CA ILE A 52 -4.49 10.87 -7.99
C ILE A 52 -3.73 10.11 -9.07
N LYS A 53 -4.22 10.14 -10.31
CA LYS A 53 -3.55 9.47 -11.43
C LYS A 53 -2.16 10.05 -11.69
N LYS A 54 -2.01 11.38 -11.61
CA LYS A 54 -0.72 12.06 -11.76
C LYS A 54 0.28 11.61 -10.70
N ILE A 55 -0.15 11.47 -9.43
CA ILE A 55 0.69 11.00 -8.32
C ILE A 55 1.13 9.54 -8.55
N HIS A 56 0.23 8.65 -8.97
CA HIS A 56 0.62 7.29 -9.33
C HIS A 56 1.70 7.27 -10.42
N ILE A 57 1.57 8.11 -11.45
CA ILE A 57 2.58 8.24 -12.52
C ILE A 57 3.91 8.76 -11.96
N SER A 58 3.90 9.70 -11.01
CA SER A 58 5.15 10.22 -10.41
C SER A 58 5.92 9.13 -9.65
N TYR A 59 5.24 8.25 -8.91
CA TYR A 59 5.87 7.11 -8.26
C TYR A 59 6.41 6.08 -9.25
N LEU A 60 5.66 5.78 -10.33
CA LEU A 60 6.15 4.91 -11.41
C LEU A 60 7.38 5.50 -12.10
N ALA A 61 7.40 6.81 -12.35
CA ALA A 61 8.56 7.51 -12.91
C ALA A 61 9.77 7.49 -11.97
N ALA A 62 9.53 7.51 -10.65
CA ALA A 62 10.57 7.36 -9.63
C ALA A 62 11.14 5.94 -9.55
N GLY A 63 10.52 4.94 -10.17
CA GLY A 63 11.01 3.56 -10.21
C GLY A 63 10.24 2.57 -9.34
N ALA A 64 9.02 2.91 -8.90
CA ALA A 64 8.17 1.95 -8.20
C ALA A 64 7.79 0.77 -9.11
N ASP A 65 7.98 -0.45 -8.63
CA ASP A 65 7.52 -1.70 -9.25
C ASP A 65 6.05 -1.99 -8.93
N ILE A 66 5.57 -1.47 -7.80
CA ILE A 66 4.20 -1.65 -7.30
C ILE A 66 3.68 -0.28 -6.89
N ILE A 67 2.47 0.06 -7.34
CA ILE A 67 1.73 1.23 -6.85
C ILE A 67 0.48 0.80 -6.11
N GLN A 68 0.17 1.49 -5.01
CA GLN A 68 -1.03 1.27 -4.21
C GLN A 68 -2.15 2.23 -4.65
N SER A 69 -3.37 1.71 -4.76
CA SER A 69 -4.53 2.52 -5.16
C SER A 69 -4.98 3.48 -4.04
N SER A 70 -5.85 4.43 -4.38
CA SER A 70 -6.45 5.37 -3.41
C SER A 70 -7.63 4.77 -2.61
N GLY A 71 -7.62 3.45 -2.39
CA GLY A 71 -8.72 2.70 -1.77
C GLY A 71 -8.75 2.70 -0.25
N TYR A 72 -7.70 3.18 0.44
CA TYR A 72 -7.49 3.04 1.88
C TYR A 72 -8.75 3.30 2.73
N GLN A 73 -9.42 4.44 2.54
CA GLN A 73 -10.67 4.78 3.24
C GLN A 73 -11.92 4.65 2.36
N ALA A 74 -11.79 4.27 1.08
CA ALA A 74 -12.91 4.18 0.17
C ALA A 74 -13.86 3.04 0.55
N THR A 75 -15.02 3.37 1.08
CA THR A 75 -16.08 2.42 1.43
C THR A 75 -17.44 2.94 0.96
N VAL A 76 -18.34 2.03 0.60
CA VAL A 76 -19.72 2.40 0.24
C VAL A 76 -20.40 3.12 1.40
N ALA A 77 -20.19 2.64 2.65
CA ALA A 77 -20.76 3.28 3.83
C ALA A 77 -20.22 4.70 4.07
N GLY A 78 -18.92 4.92 3.85
CA GLY A 78 -18.29 6.24 3.97
C GLY A 78 -18.87 7.25 2.98
N PHE A 79 -18.97 6.88 1.69
CA PHE A 79 -19.53 7.76 0.67
C PHE A 79 -21.04 8.00 0.89
N LYS A 80 -21.81 6.99 1.30
CA LYS A 80 -23.23 7.17 1.68
C LYS A 80 -23.39 8.12 2.88
N GLY A 81 -22.47 8.08 3.84
CA GLY A 81 -22.43 9.03 4.96
C GLY A 81 -22.23 10.49 4.53
N LEU A 82 -21.72 10.73 3.31
CA LEU A 82 -21.63 12.06 2.67
C LEU A 82 -22.85 12.42 1.81
N GLY A 83 -23.86 11.57 1.74
CA GLY A 83 -25.08 11.82 0.99
C GLY A 83 -25.12 11.25 -0.42
N PHE A 84 -24.10 10.47 -0.84
CA PHE A 84 -24.10 9.80 -2.15
C PHE A 84 -25.13 8.67 -2.20
N GLY A 85 -25.70 8.45 -3.37
CA GLY A 85 -26.52 7.28 -3.67
C GLY A 85 -25.69 5.99 -3.63
N THR A 86 -26.35 4.85 -3.47
CA THR A 86 -25.62 3.56 -3.37
C THR A 86 -24.82 3.26 -4.64
N GLU A 87 -25.36 3.52 -5.82
CA GLU A 87 -24.67 3.26 -7.10
C GLU A 87 -23.45 4.19 -7.28
N GLU A 88 -23.60 5.48 -6.96
CA GLU A 88 -22.48 6.43 -7.00
C GLU A 88 -21.37 6.05 -6.01
N ALA A 89 -21.73 5.66 -4.79
CA ALA A 89 -20.78 5.20 -3.79
C ALA A 89 -20.01 3.95 -4.25
N ILE A 90 -20.68 3.00 -4.89
CA ILE A 90 -20.06 1.81 -5.50
C ILE A 90 -19.08 2.24 -6.60
N GLU A 91 -19.48 3.15 -7.50
CA GLU A 91 -18.58 3.63 -8.56
C GLU A 91 -17.35 4.36 -8.01
N LEU A 92 -17.48 5.18 -6.97
CA LEU A 92 -16.34 5.84 -6.32
C LEU A 92 -15.38 4.83 -5.67
N VAL A 93 -15.90 3.78 -5.02
CA VAL A 93 -15.07 2.70 -4.49
C VAL A 93 -14.29 2.01 -5.61
N LYS A 94 -14.91 1.67 -6.72
CA LYS A 94 -14.25 1.09 -7.90
C LYS A 94 -13.23 2.04 -8.52
N LEU A 95 -13.60 3.32 -8.66
CA LEU A 95 -12.73 4.36 -9.24
C LEU A 95 -11.39 4.44 -8.51
N SER A 96 -11.35 4.22 -7.20
CA SER A 96 -10.11 4.25 -6.42
C SER A 96 -9.05 3.26 -6.94
N VAL A 97 -9.46 2.08 -7.41
CA VAL A 97 -8.56 1.08 -8.00
C VAL A 97 -8.35 1.34 -9.49
N ARG A 98 -9.41 1.71 -10.21
CA ARG A 98 -9.38 1.97 -11.64
C ARG A 98 -8.36 3.04 -12.02
N LEU A 99 -8.22 4.11 -11.23
CA LEU A 99 -7.23 5.17 -11.48
C LEU A 99 -5.79 4.66 -11.45
N ALA A 100 -5.45 3.78 -10.51
CA ALA A 100 -4.12 3.17 -10.45
C ALA A 100 -3.86 2.26 -11.65
N VAL A 101 -4.87 1.46 -12.05
CA VAL A 101 -4.77 0.61 -13.25
C VAL A 101 -4.58 1.46 -14.52
N GLN A 102 -5.31 2.55 -14.65
CA GLN A 102 -5.18 3.48 -15.76
C GLN A 102 -3.80 4.16 -15.77
N ALA A 103 -3.35 4.68 -14.63
CA ALA A 103 -2.03 5.31 -14.49
C ALA A 103 -0.90 4.36 -14.91
N ARG A 104 -0.93 3.11 -14.45
CA ARG A 104 0.03 2.06 -14.84
C ARG A 104 0.00 1.81 -16.35
N ASN A 105 -1.19 1.69 -16.96
CA ASN A 105 -1.30 1.42 -18.38
C ASN A 105 -0.80 2.60 -19.22
N GLU A 106 -1.20 3.83 -18.89
CA GLU A 106 -0.70 5.06 -19.53
C GLU A 106 0.83 5.15 -19.44
N PHE A 107 1.41 4.83 -18.27
CA PHE A 107 2.86 4.82 -18.06
C PHE A 107 3.58 3.79 -18.96
N VAL A 108 3.05 2.56 -19.04
CA VAL A 108 3.63 1.51 -19.89
C VAL A 108 3.58 1.90 -21.38
N GLU A 109 2.46 2.47 -21.85
CA GLU A 109 2.30 2.96 -23.22
C GLU A 109 3.24 4.12 -23.52
N ALA A 110 3.34 5.10 -22.62
CA ALA A 110 4.25 6.23 -22.77
C ALA A 110 5.71 5.76 -22.83
N LYS A 111 6.10 4.83 -21.96
CA LYS A 111 7.44 4.22 -21.97
C LYS A 111 7.73 3.49 -23.29
N ALA A 112 6.79 2.70 -23.78
CA ALA A 112 6.92 1.96 -25.04
C ALA A 112 7.01 2.86 -26.27
N SER A 113 6.34 4.02 -26.25
CA SER A 113 6.40 5.02 -27.33
C SER A 113 7.62 5.95 -27.26
N GLY A 114 8.46 5.84 -26.22
CA GLY A 114 9.59 6.74 -25.99
C GLY A 114 9.19 8.16 -25.58
N ALA A 115 7.98 8.34 -25.00
CA ALA A 115 7.53 9.64 -24.53
C ALA A 115 8.45 10.16 -23.42
N LEU A 116 8.81 11.45 -23.49
CA LEU A 116 9.69 12.10 -22.52
C LEU A 116 8.92 12.63 -21.29
N THR A 117 7.61 12.84 -21.45
CA THR A 117 6.74 13.31 -20.38
C THR A 117 5.37 12.65 -20.47
N LEU A 118 4.75 12.46 -19.31
CA LEU A 118 3.37 12.01 -19.19
C LEU A 118 2.66 12.84 -18.13
N ARG A 119 1.54 13.51 -18.48
CA ARG A 119 0.77 14.38 -17.56
C ARG A 119 1.62 15.41 -16.80
N GLY A 120 2.69 15.93 -17.48
CA GLY A 120 3.63 16.88 -16.89
C GLY A 120 4.66 16.27 -15.94
N ILE A 121 4.74 14.96 -15.84
CA ILE A 121 5.79 14.22 -15.14
C ILE A 121 6.87 13.82 -16.14
N THR A 122 8.12 14.11 -15.83
CA THR A 122 9.28 13.65 -16.62
C THR A 122 9.47 12.15 -16.42
N LEU A 123 9.58 11.42 -17.52
CA LEU A 123 9.80 9.97 -17.51
C LEU A 123 11.29 9.67 -17.74
N GLY A 124 11.92 9.01 -16.76
CA GLY A 124 13.34 8.64 -16.79
C GLY A 124 14.30 9.82 -16.50
N GLU A 125 15.54 9.49 -16.19
CA GLU A 125 16.60 10.46 -16.00
C GLU A 125 17.25 10.80 -17.35
N GLU A 126 17.56 12.07 -17.57
CA GLU A 126 18.29 12.54 -18.77
C GLU A 126 19.78 12.47 -18.46
N THR A 127 20.50 11.68 -19.26
CA THR A 127 21.97 11.64 -19.20
C THR A 127 22.56 12.75 -20.06
N PRO A 128 23.86 13.10 -19.89
CA PRO A 128 24.54 14.12 -20.70
C PRO A 128 24.49 13.88 -22.21
N ASP A 129 24.29 12.63 -22.63
CA ASP A 129 24.14 12.19 -24.02
C ASP A 129 22.67 12.17 -24.50
N GLY A 130 21.73 12.64 -23.68
CA GLY A 130 20.31 12.73 -24.04
C GLY A 130 19.57 11.37 -24.02
N VAL A 131 20.21 10.32 -23.52
CA VAL A 131 19.57 9.00 -23.34
C VAL A 131 18.86 8.96 -22.00
N ARG A 132 17.60 8.51 -21.97
CA ARG A 132 16.82 8.36 -20.75
C ARG A 132 16.87 6.92 -20.27
N TYR A 133 17.37 6.75 -19.06
CA TYR A 133 17.29 5.48 -18.35
C TYR A 133 16.08 5.51 -17.40
N PHE A 134 15.11 4.65 -17.67
CA PHE A 134 14.27 4.14 -16.58
C PHE A 134 15.16 3.24 -15.74
N SER A 135 14.94 3.23 -14.43
CA SER A 135 15.67 2.33 -13.54
C SER A 135 15.82 0.94 -14.19
N GLU A 136 17.04 0.53 -14.53
CA GLU A 136 17.37 -0.73 -15.23
C GLU A 136 16.94 -1.86 -14.34
N GLY A 137 16.34 -2.19 -13.64
CA GLY A 137 15.87 -3.29 -12.77
C GLY A 137 14.38 -3.24 -12.56
N ALA A 138 13.73 -2.10 -12.83
CA ALA A 138 12.30 -1.96 -12.65
C ALA A 138 11.50 -2.91 -13.55
N LEU A 139 10.31 -3.31 -13.07
CA LEU A 139 9.44 -4.19 -13.84
C LEU A 139 9.03 -3.54 -15.15
N PRO A 140 9.07 -4.28 -16.30
CA PRO A 140 8.57 -3.77 -17.59
C PRO A 140 7.11 -3.34 -17.51
N LYS A 141 6.32 -4.04 -16.70
CA LYS A 141 4.95 -3.71 -16.37
C LYS A 141 4.78 -3.70 -14.84
N PRO A 142 4.77 -2.53 -14.22
CA PRO A 142 4.51 -2.40 -12.79
C PRO A 142 3.19 -3.04 -12.36
N LEU A 143 3.11 -3.44 -11.10
CA LEU A 143 1.93 -4.06 -10.50
C LEU A 143 1.05 -3.00 -9.82
N VAL A 144 -0.25 -3.28 -9.76
CA VAL A 144 -1.22 -2.47 -9.01
C VAL A 144 -1.70 -3.25 -7.80
N ALA A 145 -1.49 -2.70 -6.61
CA ALA A 145 -2.03 -3.19 -5.36
C ALA A 145 -3.26 -2.38 -4.96
N ALA A 146 -4.43 -3.02 -4.81
CA ALA A 146 -5.59 -2.33 -4.26
C ALA A 146 -5.41 -2.13 -2.75
N SER A 147 -5.32 -0.87 -2.33
CA SER A 147 -5.14 -0.47 -0.93
C SER A 147 -6.43 -0.69 -0.14
N VAL A 148 -6.35 -1.47 0.93
CA VAL A 148 -7.48 -1.85 1.79
C VAL A 148 -7.13 -1.48 3.24
N GLY A 149 -7.59 -0.31 3.70
CA GLY A 149 -7.37 0.12 5.08
C GLY A 149 -8.23 -0.65 6.10
N PRO A 150 -7.90 -0.56 7.39
CA PRO A 150 -8.62 -1.23 8.47
C PRO A 150 -9.98 -0.58 8.77
N TYR A 151 -10.75 -1.23 9.63
CA TYR A 151 -11.98 -0.65 10.16
C TYR A 151 -11.76 0.67 10.89
N GLY A 152 -10.64 0.80 11.61
CA GLY A 152 -10.24 2.06 12.27
C GLY A 152 -10.08 3.23 11.30
N ALA A 153 -9.55 2.99 10.11
CA ALA A 153 -9.45 4.03 9.07
C ALA A 153 -10.83 4.53 8.59
N PHE A 154 -11.84 3.67 8.56
CA PHE A 154 -13.23 4.06 8.28
C PHE A 154 -13.82 4.90 9.43
N LEU A 155 -13.49 4.58 10.69
CA LEU A 155 -13.92 5.37 11.85
C LEU A 155 -13.28 6.77 11.88
N ALA A 156 -12.07 6.90 11.33
CA ALA A 156 -11.29 8.13 11.28
C ALA A 156 -11.04 8.78 12.66
N ASP A 157 -10.80 7.94 13.68
CA ASP A 157 -10.58 8.32 15.08
C ASP A 157 -9.20 7.91 15.64
N GLY A 158 -8.30 7.43 14.76
CA GLY A 158 -6.96 6.96 15.12
C GLY A 158 -6.92 5.54 15.71
N SER A 159 -8.03 4.80 15.66
CA SER A 159 -8.09 3.42 16.18
C SER A 159 -7.28 2.43 15.33
N GLU A 160 -6.89 2.78 14.10
CA GLU A 160 -5.92 2.06 13.28
C GLU A 160 -4.52 1.97 13.91
N TYR A 161 -4.27 2.74 14.98
CA TYR A 161 -3.02 2.72 15.76
C TYR A 161 -3.19 2.19 17.19
N ARG A 162 -4.41 1.76 17.58
CA ARG A 162 -4.72 1.27 18.93
C ARG A 162 -5.47 -0.06 18.93
N GLY A 163 -6.17 -0.36 17.82
CA GLY A 163 -7.14 -1.43 17.76
C GLY A 163 -8.49 -1.05 18.38
N TYR A 164 -9.44 -1.97 18.33
CA TYR A 164 -10.83 -1.84 18.78
C TYR A 164 -11.30 -3.16 19.43
N PRO A 165 -10.92 -3.40 20.68
CA PRO A 165 -11.10 -4.70 21.35
C PRO A 165 -12.56 -5.14 21.50
N ASP A 166 -13.50 -4.20 21.46
CA ASP A 166 -14.94 -4.47 21.60
C ASP A 166 -15.64 -4.84 20.28
N VAL A 167 -14.90 -4.81 19.14
CA VAL A 167 -15.46 -5.15 17.84
C VAL A 167 -15.22 -6.62 17.52
N GLN A 168 -16.31 -7.34 17.26
CA GLN A 168 -16.25 -8.77 16.97
C GLN A 168 -15.61 -9.05 15.60
N THR A 169 -14.83 -10.12 15.51
CA THR A 169 -14.16 -10.56 14.26
C THR A 169 -15.15 -10.74 13.12
N GLU A 170 -16.34 -11.27 13.38
CA GLU A 170 -17.40 -11.47 12.39
C GLU A 170 -17.92 -10.15 11.81
N TYR A 171 -17.97 -9.09 12.62
CA TYR A 171 -18.34 -7.76 12.14
C TYR A 171 -17.26 -7.19 11.21
N LEU A 172 -15.98 -7.37 11.57
CA LEU A 172 -14.85 -6.96 10.72
C LEU A 172 -14.82 -7.71 9.40
N GLU A 173 -15.16 -9.00 9.40
CA GLU A 173 -15.28 -9.81 8.18
C GLU A 173 -16.38 -9.25 7.26
N VAL A 174 -17.58 -8.99 7.80
CA VAL A 174 -18.70 -8.39 7.05
C VAL A 174 -18.35 -7.00 6.53
N PHE A 175 -17.55 -6.23 7.27
CA PHE A 175 -17.06 -4.92 6.83
C PHE A 175 -16.16 -5.01 5.60
N HIS A 176 -15.25 -5.99 5.54
CA HIS A 176 -14.30 -6.13 4.44
C HIS A 176 -14.89 -6.72 3.16
N ILE A 177 -15.79 -7.70 3.25
CA ILE A 177 -16.31 -8.47 2.11
C ILE A 177 -16.82 -7.59 0.95
N PRO A 178 -17.76 -6.65 1.15
CA PRO A 178 -18.32 -5.86 0.06
C PRO A 178 -17.27 -5.02 -0.68
N ARG A 179 -16.35 -4.41 0.07
CA ARG A 179 -15.28 -3.58 -0.49
C ARG A 179 -14.30 -4.41 -1.32
N LEU A 180 -13.91 -5.58 -0.81
CA LEU A 180 -13.02 -6.48 -1.53
C LEU A 180 -13.62 -6.94 -2.86
N ALA A 181 -14.89 -7.32 -2.86
CA ALA A 181 -15.60 -7.73 -4.08
C ALA A 181 -15.56 -6.61 -5.14
N LEU A 182 -15.81 -5.35 -4.75
CA LEU A 182 -15.76 -4.20 -5.65
C LEU A 182 -14.35 -3.90 -6.16
N PHE A 183 -13.33 -3.96 -5.30
CA PHE A 183 -11.94 -3.79 -5.73
C PHE A 183 -11.49 -4.87 -6.71
N CYS A 184 -11.89 -6.11 -6.47
CA CYS A 184 -11.56 -7.23 -7.36
C CYS A 184 -12.24 -7.14 -8.73
N GLU A 185 -13.33 -6.39 -8.89
CA GLU A 185 -13.96 -6.11 -10.19
C GLU A 185 -13.06 -5.27 -11.10
N GLU A 186 -12.25 -4.39 -10.54
CA GLU A 186 -11.28 -3.57 -11.28
C GLU A 186 -9.97 -4.34 -11.60
N ASN A 187 -9.89 -5.60 -11.22
CA ASN A 187 -8.83 -6.54 -11.58
C ASN A 187 -7.39 -6.08 -11.20
N PRO A 188 -7.15 -5.60 -9.97
CA PRO A 188 -5.79 -5.29 -9.51
C PRO A 188 -4.91 -6.56 -9.54
N ASP A 189 -3.60 -6.40 -9.46
CA ASP A 189 -2.67 -7.52 -9.43
C ASP A 189 -2.62 -8.16 -8.04
N ILE A 190 -2.80 -7.35 -6.98
CA ILE A 190 -2.67 -7.72 -5.57
C ILE A 190 -3.70 -6.94 -4.74
N LEU A 191 -4.06 -7.46 -3.56
CA LEU A 191 -4.78 -6.74 -2.51
C LEU A 191 -3.78 -6.42 -1.39
N SER A 192 -3.60 -5.13 -1.06
CA SER A 192 -2.74 -4.66 0.02
C SER A 192 -3.60 -4.27 1.22
N PHE A 193 -3.74 -5.17 2.18
CA PHE A 193 -4.34 -4.84 3.47
C PHE A 193 -3.27 -4.14 4.31
N GLU A 194 -3.51 -2.89 4.66
CA GLU A 194 -2.47 -2.06 5.26
C GLU A 194 -2.94 -1.33 6.52
N THR A 195 -1.99 -1.07 7.41
CA THR A 195 -2.22 -0.43 8.72
C THR A 195 -3.19 -1.25 9.59
N ILE A 196 -3.16 -2.58 9.45
CA ILE A 196 -4.01 -3.47 10.23
C ILE A 196 -3.51 -3.46 11.68
N PRO A 197 -4.35 -3.05 12.66
CA PRO A 197 -3.87 -2.84 14.01
C PRO A 197 -3.85 -4.11 14.86
N SER A 198 -4.62 -5.15 14.48
CA SER A 198 -4.91 -6.27 15.38
C SER A 198 -4.89 -7.64 14.72
N TYR A 199 -4.65 -8.64 15.54
CA TYR A 199 -4.75 -10.05 15.16
C TYR A 199 -6.17 -10.43 14.72
N ASP A 200 -7.20 -9.91 15.41
CA ASP A 200 -8.60 -10.25 15.12
C ASP A 200 -9.06 -9.71 13.75
N GLU A 201 -8.63 -8.50 13.37
CA GLU A 201 -8.92 -8.00 12.03
C GLU A 201 -8.15 -8.77 10.95
N ALA A 202 -6.91 -9.18 11.23
CA ALA A 202 -6.17 -10.04 10.31
C ALA A 202 -6.88 -11.40 10.10
N ILE A 203 -7.50 -11.99 11.13
CA ILE A 203 -8.36 -13.19 11.01
C ILE A 203 -9.57 -12.89 10.12
N ALA A 204 -10.26 -11.79 10.34
CA ALA A 204 -11.43 -11.39 9.54
C ALA A 204 -11.07 -11.26 8.05
N ILE A 205 -9.95 -10.58 7.75
CA ILE A 205 -9.42 -10.45 6.40
C ILE A 205 -9.06 -11.83 5.80
N ALA A 206 -8.40 -12.70 6.59
CA ALA A 206 -8.02 -14.03 6.14
C ALA A 206 -9.24 -14.89 5.78
N ARG A 207 -10.33 -14.79 6.55
CA ARG A 207 -11.62 -15.43 6.26
C ARG A 207 -12.24 -14.88 4.98
N ALA A 208 -12.35 -13.56 4.85
CA ALA A 208 -12.89 -12.90 3.65
C ALA A 208 -12.10 -13.27 2.39
N MET A 209 -10.77 -13.33 2.47
CA MET A 209 -9.89 -13.71 1.36
C MET A 209 -9.99 -15.20 0.99
N SER A 210 -10.39 -16.05 1.92
CA SER A 210 -10.55 -17.49 1.68
C SER A 210 -11.80 -17.83 0.86
N ASP A 211 -12.76 -16.90 0.78
CA ASP A 211 -13.89 -17.02 -0.14
C ASP A 211 -13.46 -16.64 -1.58
N PRO A 212 -13.53 -17.60 -2.54
CA PRO A 212 -13.12 -17.35 -3.92
C PRO A 212 -14.01 -16.36 -4.66
N TYR A 213 -15.25 -16.15 -4.23
CA TYR A 213 -16.15 -15.16 -4.82
C TYR A 213 -15.75 -13.74 -4.39
N THR A 214 -15.30 -13.57 -3.15
CA THR A 214 -14.83 -12.29 -2.62
C THR A 214 -13.49 -11.91 -3.23
N SER A 215 -12.48 -12.79 -3.15
CA SER A 215 -11.12 -12.51 -3.59
C SER A 215 -10.90 -12.64 -5.09
N ARG A 216 -11.78 -13.35 -5.81
CA ARG A 216 -11.64 -13.71 -7.24
C ARG A 216 -10.26 -14.30 -7.59
N GLY A 217 -9.62 -14.95 -6.61
CA GLY A 217 -8.28 -15.53 -6.76
C GLY A 217 -7.15 -14.51 -6.87
N ILE A 218 -7.39 -13.23 -6.57
CA ILE A 218 -6.37 -12.20 -6.46
C ILE A 218 -5.62 -12.42 -5.15
N PRO A 219 -4.26 -12.50 -5.15
CA PRO A 219 -3.48 -12.65 -3.95
C PRO A 219 -3.47 -11.37 -3.11
N GLY A 220 -3.15 -11.48 -1.82
CA GLY A 220 -2.97 -10.31 -0.98
C GLY A 220 -1.82 -10.44 0.00
N TRP A 221 -1.39 -9.34 0.59
CA TRP A 221 -0.60 -9.31 1.81
C TRP A 221 -1.34 -8.55 2.91
N ILE A 222 -1.00 -8.85 4.17
CA ILE A 222 -1.49 -8.11 5.34
C ILE A 222 -0.29 -7.40 5.98
N ALA A 223 -0.32 -6.06 6.01
CA ALA A 223 0.66 -5.23 6.67
C ALA A 223 0.08 -4.63 7.96
N PHE A 224 0.84 -4.75 9.04
CA PHE A 224 0.44 -4.29 10.36
C PHE A 224 1.03 -2.93 10.70
N SER A 225 0.26 -2.10 11.40
CA SER A 225 0.80 -1.02 12.21
C SER A 225 1.34 -1.60 13.53
N CYS A 226 2.53 -1.17 13.93
CA CYS A 226 3.23 -1.71 15.10
C CYS A 226 3.57 -0.60 16.10
N LYS A 227 3.40 -0.90 17.39
CA LYS A 227 3.65 0.06 18.47
C LYS A 227 5.09 0.03 18.99
N ASP A 228 5.80 -1.08 18.76
CA ASP A 228 7.18 -1.31 19.16
C ASP A 228 7.86 -2.36 18.25
N GLU A 229 9.05 -2.80 18.60
CA GLU A 229 9.90 -3.73 17.83
C GLU A 229 9.35 -5.16 17.73
N HIS A 230 8.26 -5.49 18.47
CA HIS A 230 7.75 -6.87 18.58
C HIS A 230 6.23 -7.01 18.49
N HIS A 231 5.48 -5.90 18.69
CA HIS A 231 4.04 -5.96 18.83
C HIS A 231 3.30 -5.09 17.80
N VAL A 232 2.20 -5.62 17.28
CA VAL A 232 1.22 -4.85 16.53
C VAL A 232 0.51 -3.83 17.43
N SER A 233 -0.20 -2.88 16.86
CA SER A 233 -0.78 -1.75 17.59
C SER A 233 -1.69 -2.16 18.76
N SER A 234 -2.48 -3.23 18.62
CA SER A 234 -3.36 -3.77 19.68
C SER A 234 -2.63 -4.53 20.79
N GLY A 235 -1.39 -4.97 20.55
CA GLY A 235 -0.53 -5.56 21.58
C GLY A 235 -0.14 -7.03 21.39
N GLU A 236 -0.68 -7.72 20.41
CA GLU A 236 -0.24 -9.08 20.09
C GLU A 236 1.15 -9.05 19.46
N THR A 237 1.92 -10.12 19.64
CA THR A 237 3.23 -10.22 18.98
C THR A 237 3.08 -10.37 17.48
N ILE A 238 3.98 -9.77 16.71
CA ILE A 238 4.01 -9.92 15.26
C ILE A 238 4.23 -11.39 14.85
N ILE A 239 4.94 -12.17 15.66
CA ILE A 239 5.12 -13.62 15.48
C ILE A 239 3.77 -14.34 15.45
N LYS A 240 2.89 -14.09 16.44
CA LYS A 240 1.55 -14.68 16.50
C LYS A 240 0.74 -14.36 15.23
N CYS A 241 0.82 -13.14 14.76
CA CYS A 241 0.16 -12.72 13.52
C CYS A 241 0.73 -13.45 12.31
N ALA A 242 2.06 -13.56 12.21
CA ALA A 242 2.75 -14.22 11.12
C ALA A 242 2.44 -15.73 11.05
N GLU A 243 2.42 -16.42 12.19
CA GLU A 243 2.05 -17.85 12.30
C GLU A 243 0.63 -18.12 11.79
N MET A 244 -0.31 -17.21 12.05
CA MET A 244 -1.69 -17.31 11.54
C MET A 244 -1.70 -17.12 10.02
N ILE A 245 -1.05 -16.05 9.52
CA ILE A 245 -1.01 -15.71 8.11
C ILE A 245 -0.29 -16.79 7.30
N ASP A 246 0.74 -17.43 7.83
CA ASP A 246 1.48 -18.48 7.13
C ASP A 246 0.57 -19.62 6.67
N LYS A 247 -0.45 -19.96 7.45
CA LYS A 247 -1.42 -21.02 7.17
C LYS A 247 -2.49 -20.62 6.14
N VAL A 248 -2.58 -19.33 5.78
CA VAL A 248 -3.65 -18.82 4.91
C VAL A 248 -3.14 -18.69 3.48
N ARG A 249 -3.57 -19.59 2.61
CA ARG A 249 -3.06 -19.66 1.23
C ARG A 249 -3.32 -18.42 0.37
N PRO A 250 -4.49 -17.76 0.37
CA PRO A 250 -4.74 -16.55 -0.41
C PRO A 250 -3.89 -15.36 0.03
N ILE A 251 -3.48 -15.30 1.29
CA ILE A 251 -2.55 -14.30 1.78
C ILE A 251 -1.13 -14.77 1.46
N THR A 252 -0.50 -14.08 0.51
CA THR A 252 0.80 -14.46 -0.06
C THR A 252 1.96 -13.68 0.52
N GLY A 253 1.71 -12.72 1.39
CA GLY A 253 2.74 -11.93 2.06
C GLY A 253 2.26 -11.43 3.41
N ILE A 254 3.21 -10.99 4.21
CA ILE A 254 2.98 -10.26 5.46
C ILE A 254 3.79 -8.96 5.41
N GLY A 255 3.39 -7.93 6.15
CA GLY A 255 4.12 -6.66 6.11
C GLY A 255 4.03 -5.85 7.38
N ILE A 256 4.72 -4.74 7.34
CA ILE A 256 4.78 -3.71 8.38
C ILE A 256 4.68 -2.37 7.66
N ASN A 257 3.71 -1.52 8.06
CA ASN A 257 3.59 -0.19 7.51
C ASN A 257 3.13 0.84 8.55
N CYS A 258 3.18 2.11 8.20
CA CYS A 258 2.80 3.19 9.11
C CYS A 258 3.40 3.05 10.52
N THR A 259 4.62 2.55 10.58
CA THR A 259 5.40 2.21 11.78
C THR A 259 6.71 3.00 11.75
N LYS A 260 7.36 3.19 12.88
CA LYS A 260 8.66 3.86 12.93
C LYS A 260 9.73 3.01 12.22
N PRO A 261 10.61 3.65 11.41
CA PRO A 261 11.63 2.92 10.65
C PRO A 261 12.57 2.07 11.52
N GLU A 262 12.89 2.51 12.73
CA GLU A 262 13.80 1.82 13.66
C GLU A 262 13.26 0.49 14.17
N TYR A 263 11.94 0.27 14.17
CA TYR A 263 11.33 -0.99 14.60
C TYR A 263 11.33 -2.07 13.51
N VAL A 264 11.43 -1.66 12.24
CA VAL A 264 11.19 -2.53 11.09
C VAL A 264 12.15 -3.72 11.04
N GLU A 265 13.44 -3.51 11.30
CA GLU A 265 14.44 -4.61 11.21
C GLU A 265 14.13 -5.74 12.20
N SER A 266 13.79 -5.41 13.46
CA SER A 266 13.44 -6.38 14.50
C SER A 266 12.15 -7.13 14.14
N LEU A 267 11.11 -6.40 13.72
CA LEU A 267 9.84 -6.97 13.28
C LEU A 267 10.00 -7.93 12.08
N VAL A 268 10.85 -7.57 11.11
CA VAL A 268 11.14 -8.45 9.96
C VAL A 268 11.87 -9.73 10.41
N LYS A 269 12.82 -9.62 11.33
CA LYS A 269 13.53 -10.79 11.89
C LYS A 269 12.54 -11.70 12.61
N ASP A 270 11.65 -11.15 13.42
CA ASP A 270 10.61 -11.91 14.13
C ASP A 270 9.70 -12.66 13.15
N ILE A 271 9.20 -12.00 12.11
CA ILE A 271 8.37 -12.61 11.06
C ILE A 271 9.12 -13.77 10.39
N ARG A 272 10.40 -13.60 10.08
CA ARG A 272 11.21 -14.64 9.42
C ARG A 272 11.42 -15.90 10.26
N THR A 273 11.23 -15.84 11.56
CA THR A 273 11.32 -17.05 12.40
C THR A 273 10.21 -18.06 12.12
N VAL A 274 9.09 -17.64 11.50
CA VAL A 274 7.88 -18.47 11.38
C VAL A 274 7.32 -18.58 9.96
N THR A 275 7.83 -17.79 8.98
CA THR A 275 7.30 -17.86 7.60
C THR A 275 8.34 -17.48 6.55
N ASP A 276 8.26 -18.17 5.38
CA ASP A 276 9.03 -17.84 4.17
C ASP A 276 8.24 -16.94 3.19
N LYS A 277 7.03 -16.52 3.53
CA LYS A 277 6.24 -15.62 2.67
C LYS A 277 6.97 -14.30 2.45
N PRO A 278 6.79 -13.63 1.30
CA PRO A 278 7.30 -12.29 1.06
C PRO A 278 6.94 -11.33 2.18
N ILE A 279 7.89 -10.47 2.57
CA ILE A 279 7.68 -9.43 3.58
C ILE A 279 7.70 -8.05 2.91
N ALA A 280 6.61 -7.28 3.11
CA ALA A 280 6.49 -5.90 2.66
C ALA A 280 6.77 -4.94 3.82
N VAL A 281 7.64 -3.94 3.59
CA VAL A 281 7.95 -2.91 4.59
C VAL A 281 7.83 -1.52 3.97
N TYR A 282 6.99 -0.67 4.57
CA TYR A 282 6.74 0.70 4.14
C TYR A 282 6.40 1.59 5.33
N PRO A 283 7.44 1.98 6.11
CA PRO A 283 7.28 2.79 7.30
C PRO A 283 6.94 4.26 6.98
N ASN A 284 6.62 5.02 8.02
CA ASN A 284 6.57 6.48 7.94
C ASN A 284 7.99 7.06 7.80
N LEU A 285 8.10 8.32 7.39
CA LEU A 285 9.42 8.96 7.21
C LEU A 285 10.19 9.14 8.53
N GLY A 286 9.52 9.05 9.68
CA GLY A 286 10.12 9.18 11.01
C GLY A 286 9.46 10.24 11.89
N GLU A 287 8.68 11.15 11.29
CA GLU A 287 7.87 12.12 12.02
C GLU A 287 6.77 11.43 12.82
N SER A 288 6.36 12.03 13.92
CA SER A 288 5.22 11.60 14.73
C SER A 288 3.94 12.29 14.28
N TYR A 289 2.83 11.57 14.23
CA TYR A 289 1.52 12.10 13.88
C TYR A 289 0.68 12.34 15.13
N ASP A 290 0.14 13.56 15.24
CA ASP A 290 -0.86 13.90 16.24
C ASP A 290 -2.26 13.73 15.63
N SER A 291 -3.00 12.75 16.10
CA SER A 291 -4.33 12.44 15.59
C SER A 291 -5.42 13.46 16.00
N GLU A 292 -5.19 14.26 17.06
CA GLU A 292 -6.14 15.29 17.50
C GLU A 292 -6.03 16.54 16.65
N THR A 293 -4.80 17.01 16.44
CA THR A 293 -4.52 18.20 15.62
C THR A 293 -4.38 17.88 14.13
N LYS A 294 -4.29 16.59 13.77
CA LYS A 294 -4.01 16.09 12.42
C LYS A 294 -2.74 16.69 11.81
N THR A 295 -1.72 16.87 12.63
CA THR A 295 -0.43 17.43 12.21
C THR A 295 0.72 16.46 12.45
N TRP A 296 1.76 16.62 11.62
CA TRP A 296 3.03 15.91 11.78
C TRP A 296 4.03 16.80 12.52
N TYR A 297 4.80 16.22 13.44
CA TYR A 297 5.83 16.92 14.20
C TYR A 297 7.09 16.06 14.36
N GLY A 298 8.24 16.72 14.55
CA GLY A 298 9.55 16.08 14.61
C GLY A 298 10.37 16.33 13.34
N ASP A 299 11.57 15.78 13.32
CA ASP A 299 12.48 15.91 12.20
C ASP A 299 12.14 14.85 11.15
N PRO A 300 11.93 15.21 9.87
CA PRO A 300 11.80 14.22 8.81
C PRO A 300 13.14 13.50 8.67
N GLY A 301 13.23 12.28 9.18
CA GLY A 301 14.40 11.43 9.01
C GLY A 301 14.57 10.99 7.55
N SER A 302 15.59 10.21 7.29
CA SER A 302 15.69 9.42 6.07
C SER A 302 15.81 7.96 6.47
N PHE A 303 14.90 7.12 6.02
CA PHE A 303 15.01 5.67 6.25
C PHE A 303 15.71 4.93 5.11
N VAL A 304 16.15 5.64 4.07
CA VAL A 304 16.83 5.03 2.91
C VAL A 304 18.07 4.23 3.34
N ASP A 305 18.74 4.65 4.40
CA ASP A 305 19.90 3.94 4.92
C ASP A 305 19.56 2.59 5.58
N TYR A 306 18.34 2.41 6.05
CA TYR A 306 17.87 1.13 6.61
C TYR A 306 17.53 0.07 5.54
N VAL A 307 17.36 0.44 4.27
CA VAL A 307 16.93 -0.45 3.18
C VAL A 307 17.77 -1.71 3.09
N ASP A 308 19.10 -1.57 3.16
CA ASP A 308 20.02 -2.72 3.08
C ASP A 308 19.89 -3.64 4.30
N ALA A 309 19.69 -3.10 5.49
CA ALA A 309 19.44 -3.86 6.71
C ALA A 309 18.11 -4.62 6.65
N TRP A 310 17.03 -3.97 6.18
CA TRP A 310 15.73 -4.61 6.01
C TRP A 310 15.78 -5.75 4.97
N ARG A 311 16.47 -5.54 3.83
CA ARG A 311 16.68 -6.60 2.84
C ARG A 311 17.44 -7.79 3.43
N LYS A 312 18.50 -7.52 4.17
CA LYS A 312 19.29 -8.56 4.84
C LYS A 312 18.47 -9.30 5.91
N ALA A 313 17.58 -8.63 6.61
CA ALA A 313 16.64 -9.24 7.55
C ALA A 313 15.59 -10.10 6.86
N GLY A 314 15.31 -9.87 5.56
CA GLY A 314 14.40 -10.67 4.76
C GLY A 314 13.24 -9.94 4.11
N ALA A 315 13.22 -8.59 4.09
CA ALA A 315 12.21 -7.82 3.37
C ALA A 315 12.38 -7.98 1.84
N ASN A 316 11.26 -8.17 1.15
CA ASN A 316 11.21 -8.39 -0.30
C ASN A 316 10.48 -7.29 -1.06
N ILE A 317 9.64 -6.48 -0.38
CA ILE A 317 8.90 -5.36 -0.97
C ILE A 317 9.19 -4.17 -0.06
N ILE A 318 9.76 -3.10 -0.61
CA ILE A 318 10.24 -1.97 0.19
C ILE A 318 9.76 -0.67 -0.44
N GLY A 319 9.10 0.15 0.36
CA GLY A 319 8.62 1.47 -0.02
C GLY A 319 8.44 2.36 1.20
N GLY A 320 7.48 3.29 1.12
CA GLY A 320 7.18 4.17 2.23
C GLY A 320 5.69 4.39 2.43
N CYS A 321 5.33 4.88 3.61
CA CYS A 321 3.97 5.29 3.95
C CYS A 321 3.89 6.82 4.09
N CYS A 322 3.35 7.33 5.19
CA CYS A 322 3.16 8.76 5.36
C CYS A 322 4.48 9.54 5.23
N ARG A 323 4.40 10.71 4.59
CA ARG A 323 5.49 11.66 4.33
C ARG A 323 6.55 11.19 3.33
N THR A 324 6.43 9.97 2.78
CA THR A 324 7.38 9.45 1.78
C THR A 324 7.01 9.94 0.38
N THR A 325 7.94 10.61 -0.26
CA THR A 325 7.78 11.29 -1.56
C THR A 325 8.34 10.45 -2.72
N PRO A 326 8.03 10.81 -3.99
CA PRO A 326 8.63 10.18 -5.16
C PRO A 326 10.17 10.22 -5.16
N GLU A 327 10.78 11.29 -4.64
CA GLU A 327 12.23 11.42 -4.55
C GLU A 327 12.84 10.34 -3.64
N ILE A 328 12.23 10.09 -2.48
CA ILE A 328 12.65 9.03 -1.54
C ILE A 328 12.49 7.65 -2.19
N ILE A 329 11.38 7.42 -2.90
CA ILE A 329 11.17 6.16 -3.63
C ILE A 329 12.22 5.99 -4.74
N GLY A 330 12.62 7.07 -5.42
CA GLY A 330 13.73 7.05 -6.38
C GLY A 330 15.06 6.62 -5.75
N ASP A 331 15.35 7.07 -4.54
CA ASP A 331 16.58 6.67 -3.84
C ASP A 331 16.52 5.20 -3.36
N ILE A 332 15.34 4.71 -2.95
CA ILE A 332 15.12 3.28 -2.69
C ILE A 332 15.32 2.46 -3.96
N ALA A 333 14.75 2.92 -5.10
CA ALA A 333 14.88 2.24 -6.39
C ALA A 333 16.34 2.11 -6.83
N LYS A 334 17.15 3.15 -6.66
CA LYS A 334 18.60 3.12 -6.93
C LYS A 334 19.33 2.07 -6.07
N LYS A 335 18.88 1.78 -4.85
CA LYS A 335 19.47 0.74 -3.99
C LYS A 335 19.01 -0.67 -4.37
N ILE A 336 17.76 -0.83 -4.81
CA ILE A 336 17.16 -2.15 -5.09
C ILE A 336 17.46 -2.61 -6.51
N HIS A 337 17.38 -1.72 -7.49
CA HIS A 337 17.52 -2.02 -8.92
C HIS A 337 18.98 -1.95 -9.42
N LYS A 338 19.94 -2.21 -8.54
CA LYS A 338 21.37 -2.26 -8.90
C LYS A 338 21.70 -3.48 -9.75
#